data_27ddfaf127a32daf40bb0d92cb0001fb
#
_entry.id   27ddfaf127a32daf40bb0d92cb0001fb
#
_cell.length_a   1.000
_cell.length_b   1.000
_cell.length_c   1.000
_cell.angle_alpha   90.00
_cell.angle_beta   90.00
_cell.angle_gamma   90.00
#
_symmetry.space_group_name_H-M   'P 1'
#
loop_
_entity.id
_entity.type
_entity.pdbx_description
1 polymer ?
#
loop_
_entity_poly.entity_id
_entity_poly.type
_entity_poly.pdbx_seq_one_letter_code
_entity_poly.pdbx_strand_id
1 'polypeptide(L)'
;MDWLTNLLWYHGHFLGIEWNVWKVIGWIGNATFFSRFFVQWYATEKKKQVVVPTAFWWLSLAGSFLLLCYALFYKQDSVFIFAYAFTWIPYIRNLIIHRRHKEAHLLCPACGVDSPPSANYCAQCGTKLAA
;
A
#
# COMPACT_ATOMS: atom_id res chain seq x y z
N MET A 1 -28.51 20.78 -23.31
CA MET A 1 -27.85 20.04 -22.21
C MET A 1 -27.88 18.53 -22.44
N ASP A 2 -28.58 18.05 -23.44
CA ASP A 2 -28.82 16.63 -23.72
C ASP A 2 -27.62 15.87 -24.31
N TRP A 3 -26.67 16.57 -24.92
CA TRP A 3 -25.45 15.94 -25.47
C TRP A 3 -24.50 15.41 -24.40
N LEU A 4 -24.42 16.08 -23.24
CA LEU A 4 -23.61 15.62 -22.09
C LEU A 4 -24.23 14.40 -21.43
N THR A 5 -25.56 14.35 -21.30
CA THR A 5 -26.24 13.19 -20.76
C THR A 5 -26.16 11.99 -21.70
N ASN A 6 -26.24 12.20 -23.02
CA ASN A 6 -26.04 11.16 -24.01
C ASN A 6 -24.57 10.68 -24.11
N LEU A 7 -23.60 11.56 -23.86
CA LEU A 7 -22.18 11.19 -23.81
C LEU A 7 -21.85 10.38 -22.55
N LEU A 8 -22.46 10.73 -21.42
CA LEU A 8 -22.22 10.10 -20.13
C LEU A 8 -23.05 8.84 -19.91
N TRP A 9 -24.28 8.81 -20.46
CA TRP A 9 -25.23 7.71 -20.23
C TRP A 9 -25.92 7.28 -21.52
N TYR A 10 -25.26 6.43 -22.30
CA TYR A 10 -25.80 5.91 -23.56
C TYR A 10 -26.17 4.43 -23.38
N HIS A 11 -27.47 4.09 -23.60
CA HIS A 11 -28.03 2.73 -23.51
C HIS A 11 -27.66 1.93 -22.23
N GLY A 12 -27.67 2.56 -21.05
CA GLY A 12 -27.30 1.88 -19.80
C GLY A 12 -25.79 1.75 -19.56
N HIS A 13 -24.99 2.35 -20.45
CA HIS A 13 -23.54 2.43 -20.31
C HIS A 13 -23.14 3.82 -19.82
N PHE A 14 -22.56 3.93 -18.63
CA PHE A 14 -21.95 5.19 -18.18
C PHE A 14 -20.53 5.26 -18.74
N LEU A 15 -20.22 6.33 -19.52
CA LEU A 15 -18.95 6.49 -20.24
C LEU A 15 -18.62 5.31 -21.20
N GLY A 16 -19.63 4.67 -21.81
CA GLY A 16 -19.42 3.53 -22.69
C GLY A 16 -19.01 2.23 -21.97
N ILE A 17 -19.09 2.20 -20.64
CA ILE A 17 -18.71 1.07 -19.81
C ILE A 17 -19.96 0.39 -19.25
N GLU A 18 -20.12 -0.90 -19.50
CA GLU A 18 -21.15 -1.71 -18.83
C GLU A 18 -20.79 -1.85 -17.35
N TRP A 19 -21.63 -1.29 -16.47
CA TRP A 19 -21.40 -1.40 -15.02
C TRP A 19 -21.84 -2.77 -14.51
N ASN A 20 -20.88 -3.52 -13.99
CA ASN A 20 -21.10 -4.79 -13.31
C ASN A 20 -20.39 -4.73 -11.95
N VAL A 21 -20.87 -5.52 -10.99
CA VAL A 21 -20.29 -5.61 -9.63
C VAL A 21 -18.78 -5.86 -9.69
N TRP A 22 -18.33 -6.71 -10.57
CA TRP A 22 -16.91 -7.01 -10.77
C TRP A 22 -16.09 -5.81 -11.25
N LYS A 23 -16.66 -4.98 -12.11
CA LYS A 23 -16.00 -3.74 -12.56
C LYS A 23 -15.91 -2.72 -11.43
N VAL A 24 -16.93 -2.63 -10.56
CA VAL A 24 -16.88 -1.78 -9.37
C VAL A 24 -15.76 -2.24 -8.43
N ILE A 25 -15.63 -3.54 -8.20
CA ILE A 25 -14.52 -4.12 -7.42
C ILE A 25 -13.17 -3.77 -8.05
N GLY A 26 -13.03 -3.88 -9.36
CA GLY A 26 -11.83 -3.48 -10.09
C GLY A 26 -11.50 -2.00 -9.92
N TRP A 27 -12.50 -1.11 -9.99
CA TRP A 27 -12.31 0.34 -9.78
C TRP A 27 -11.90 0.67 -8.34
N ILE A 28 -12.53 0.04 -7.35
CA ILE A 28 -12.15 0.16 -5.94
C ILE A 28 -10.72 -0.35 -5.75
N GLY A 29 -10.37 -1.48 -6.35
CA GLY A 29 -9.02 -2.03 -6.34
C GLY A 29 -7.98 -1.05 -6.91
N ASN A 30 -8.28 -0.45 -8.06
CA ASN A 30 -7.43 0.58 -8.67
C ASN A 30 -7.29 1.81 -7.77
N ALA A 31 -8.39 2.35 -7.26
CA ALA A 31 -8.37 3.51 -6.37
C ALA A 31 -7.53 3.23 -5.10
N THR A 32 -7.72 2.07 -4.49
CA THR A 32 -6.94 1.62 -3.32
C THR A 32 -5.45 1.46 -3.68
N PHE A 33 -5.16 0.87 -4.82
CA PHE A 33 -3.79 0.69 -5.28
C PHE A 33 -3.10 2.02 -5.59
N PHE A 34 -3.80 2.98 -6.17
CA PHE A 34 -3.27 4.31 -6.44
C PHE A 34 -3.12 5.17 -5.18
N SER A 35 -4.01 5.03 -4.22
CA SER A 35 -3.97 5.81 -2.97
C SER A 35 -2.65 5.67 -2.21
N ARG A 36 -1.92 4.57 -2.41
CA ARG A 36 -0.59 4.35 -1.84
C ARG A 36 0.41 5.43 -2.23
N PHE A 37 0.32 5.96 -3.45
CA PHE A 37 1.21 7.02 -3.92
C PHE A 37 0.93 8.34 -3.22
N PHE A 38 -0.33 8.66 -2.95
CA PHE A 38 -0.71 9.84 -2.18
C PHE A 38 -0.21 9.74 -0.74
N VAL A 39 -0.33 8.56 -0.12
CA VAL A 39 0.19 8.32 1.23
C VAL A 39 1.70 8.46 1.28
N GLN A 40 2.41 7.92 0.29
CA GLN A 40 3.86 8.05 0.18
C GLN A 40 4.27 9.51 -0.05
N TRP A 41 3.61 10.20 -0.95
CA TRP A 41 3.87 11.62 -1.23
C TRP A 41 3.67 12.48 0.01
N TYR A 42 2.54 12.33 0.68
CA TYR A 42 2.26 13.05 1.93
C TYR A 42 3.30 12.77 3.02
N ALA A 43 3.70 11.52 3.21
CA ALA A 43 4.70 11.14 4.20
C ALA A 43 6.08 11.73 3.87
N THR A 44 6.47 11.73 2.60
CA THR A 44 7.71 12.32 2.10
C THR A 44 7.72 13.85 2.31
N GLU A 45 6.62 14.52 1.98
CA GLU A 45 6.49 15.96 2.15
C GLU A 45 6.57 16.38 3.62
N LYS A 46 5.88 15.65 4.49
CA LYS A 46 5.90 15.92 5.94
C LYS A 46 7.28 15.73 6.57
N LYS A 47 8.03 14.70 6.14
CA LYS A 47 9.36 14.38 6.69
C LYS A 47 10.51 15.05 5.97
N LYS A 48 10.26 15.74 4.84
CA LYS A 48 11.28 16.35 3.97
C LYS A 48 12.39 15.38 3.54
N GLN A 49 12.09 14.09 3.52
CA GLN A 49 12.99 13.03 3.06
C GLN A 49 12.17 11.89 2.47
N VAL A 50 12.73 11.16 1.50
CA VAL A 50 12.04 10.03 0.87
C VAL A 50 11.81 8.93 1.88
N VAL A 51 10.55 8.67 2.20
CA VAL A 51 10.14 7.61 3.12
C VAL A 51 9.00 6.78 2.54
N VAL A 52 9.02 5.50 2.83
CA VAL A 52 7.94 4.58 2.46
C VAL A 52 7.19 4.17 3.74
N PRO A 53 6.03 4.75 4.02
CA PRO A 53 5.26 4.41 5.21
C PRO A 53 4.70 2.98 5.13
N THR A 54 4.48 2.34 6.28
CA THR A 54 3.92 0.98 6.34
C THR A 54 2.56 0.86 5.65
N ALA A 55 1.77 1.93 5.68
CA ALA A 55 0.47 2.00 5.00
C ALA A 55 0.59 1.78 3.48
N PHE A 56 1.70 2.17 2.85
CA PHE A 56 1.98 1.91 1.44
C PHE A 56 1.92 0.41 1.11
N TRP A 57 2.49 -0.44 1.94
CA TRP A 57 2.53 -1.89 1.74
C TRP A 57 1.17 -2.53 1.94
N TRP A 58 0.41 -2.08 2.96
CA TRP A 58 -0.95 -2.55 3.20
C TRP A 58 -1.93 -2.17 2.10
N LEU A 59 -1.88 -0.93 1.63
CA LEU A 59 -2.69 -0.47 0.50
C LEU A 59 -2.33 -1.21 -0.80
N SER A 60 -1.05 -1.50 -1.00
CA SER A 60 -0.58 -2.28 -2.15
C SER A 60 -1.12 -3.71 -2.13
N LEU A 61 -1.10 -4.38 -0.97
CA LEU A 61 -1.66 -5.72 -0.81
C LEU A 61 -3.16 -5.73 -1.02
N ALA A 62 -3.90 -4.83 -0.36
CA ALA A 62 -5.35 -4.76 -0.47
C ALA A 62 -5.79 -4.45 -1.92
N GLY A 63 -5.19 -3.44 -2.55
CA GLY A 63 -5.49 -3.07 -3.93
C GLY A 63 -5.16 -4.19 -4.92
N SER A 64 -3.99 -4.81 -4.79
CA SER A 64 -3.61 -5.93 -5.67
C SER A 64 -4.49 -7.17 -5.46
N PHE A 65 -4.97 -7.41 -4.24
CA PHE A 65 -5.94 -8.48 -3.96
C PHE A 65 -7.26 -8.26 -4.69
N LEU A 66 -7.83 -7.06 -4.60
CA LEU A 66 -9.08 -6.72 -5.29
C LEU A 66 -8.93 -6.83 -6.82
N LEU A 67 -7.79 -6.37 -7.35
CA LEU A 67 -7.48 -6.46 -8.78
C LEU A 67 -7.25 -7.91 -9.22
N LEU A 68 -6.64 -8.74 -8.38
CA LEU A 68 -6.48 -10.17 -8.64
C LEU A 68 -7.84 -10.87 -8.67
N CYS A 69 -8.74 -10.58 -7.73
CA CYS A 69 -10.11 -11.10 -7.75
C CYS A 69 -10.86 -10.70 -9.03
N TYR A 70 -10.75 -9.42 -9.43
CA TYR A 70 -11.32 -8.93 -10.67
C TYR A 70 -10.74 -9.68 -11.89
N ALA A 71 -9.43 -9.89 -11.93
CA ALA A 71 -8.75 -10.58 -13.02
C ALA A 71 -9.14 -12.07 -13.10
N LEU A 72 -9.29 -12.74 -11.95
CA LEU A 72 -9.66 -14.16 -11.88
C LEU A 72 -11.13 -14.42 -12.25
N PHE A 73 -12.05 -13.63 -11.66
CA PHE A 73 -13.48 -13.94 -11.75
C PHE A 73 -14.18 -13.26 -12.92
N TYR A 74 -13.68 -12.15 -13.40
CA TYR A 74 -14.32 -11.40 -14.47
C TYR A 74 -13.56 -11.42 -15.79
N LYS A 75 -12.28 -11.01 -15.76
CA LYS A 75 -11.49 -10.82 -16.99
C LYS A 75 -10.90 -12.13 -17.49
N GLN A 76 -10.56 -13.06 -16.60
CA GLN A 76 -9.91 -14.36 -16.88
C GLN A 76 -8.66 -14.20 -17.79
N ASP A 77 -7.91 -13.12 -17.60
CA ASP A 77 -6.72 -12.81 -18.38
C ASP A 77 -5.47 -13.23 -17.63
N SER A 78 -4.75 -14.19 -18.20
CA SER A 78 -3.55 -14.78 -17.60
C SER A 78 -2.45 -13.75 -17.34
N VAL A 79 -2.32 -12.71 -18.16
CA VAL A 79 -1.31 -11.67 -18.00
C VAL A 79 -1.57 -10.85 -16.74
N PHE A 80 -2.82 -10.43 -16.53
CA PHE A 80 -3.21 -9.68 -15.32
C PHE A 80 -3.14 -10.54 -14.06
N ILE A 81 -3.57 -11.80 -14.13
CA ILE A 81 -3.49 -12.74 -13.02
C ILE A 81 -2.03 -12.90 -12.57
N PHE A 82 -1.11 -13.15 -13.51
CA PHE A 82 0.30 -13.30 -13.23
C PHE A 82 0.90 -12.03 -12.64
N ALA A 83 0.61 -10.86 -13.25
CA ALA A 83 1.11 -9.57 -12.80
C ALA A 83 0.73 -9.28 -11.33
N TYR A 84 -0.55 -9.46 -10.98
CA TYR A 84 -1.02 -9.16 -9.62
C TYR A 84 -0.58 -10.21 -8.59
N ALA A 85 -0.53 -11.49 -8.95
CA ALA A 85 -0.05 -12.55 -8.07
C ALA A 85 1.44 -12.37 -7.73
N PHE A 86 2.26 -12.03 -8.71
CA PHE A 86 3.71 -11.89 -8.52
C PHE A 86 4.09 -10.68 -7.66
N THR A 87 3.27 -9.62 -7.68
CA THR A 87 3.52 -8.42 -6.85
C THR A 87 3.39 -8.68 -5.34
N TRP A 88 2.77 -9.76 -4.92
CA TRP A 88 2.63 -10.09 -3.50
C TRP A 88 3.96 -10.45 -2.83
N ILE A 89 4.87 -11.08 -3.57
CA ILE A 89 6.17 -11.52 -3.04
C ILE A 89 6.93 -10.35 -2.41
N PRO A 90 7.23 -9.25 -3.13
CA PRO A 90 7.94 -8.12 -2.55
C PRO A 90 7.13 -7.40 -1.46
N TYR A 91 5.80 -7.33 -1.56
CA TYR A 91 4.99 -6.65 -0.55
C TYR A 91 5.00 -7.37 0.78
N ILE A 92 4.81 -8.70 0.78
CA ILE A 92 4.86 -9.52 2.00
C ILE A 92 6.28 -9.48 2.60
N ARG A 93 7.31 -9.64 1.77
CA ARG A 93 8.69 -9.57 2.22
C ARG A 93 9.01 -8.24 2.91
N ASN A 94 8.62 -7.12 2.31
CA ASN A 94 8.88 -5.80 2.86
C ASN A 94 8.10 -5.55 4.16
N LEU A 95 6.86 -6.06 4.28
CA LEU A 95 6.11 -6.01 5.54
C LEU A 95 6.79 -6.82 6.65
N ILE A 96 7.33 -8.01 6.34
CA ILE A 96 8.05 -8.83 7.31
C ILE A 96 9.32 -8.11 7.77
N ILE A 97 10.11 -7.56 6.84
CA ILE A 97 11.33 -6.80 7.16
C ILE A 97 10.98 -5.59 8.02
N HIS A 98 9.93 -4.85 7.67
CA HIS A 98 9.52 -3.66 8.41
C HIS A 98 9.07 -4.01 9.84
N ARG A 99 8.33 -5.10 10.04
CA ARG A 99 7.97 -5.59 11.38
C ARG A 99 9.21 -5.96 12.20
N ARG A 100 10.13 -6.74 11.63
CA ARG A 100 11.37 -7.13 12.30
C ARG A 100 12.21 -5.93 12.71
N HIS A 101 12.31 -4.91 11.85
CA HIS A 101 13.02 -3.67 12.18
C HIS A 101 12.36 -2.92 13.34
N LYS A 102 11.04 -2.88 13.38
CA LYS A 102 10.31 -2.20 14.47
C LYS A 102 10.44 -2.92 15.81
N GLU A 103 10.46 -4.25 15.80
CA GLU A 103 10.64 -5.06 17.00
C GLU A 103 12.09 -5.06 17.51
N ALA A 104 13.04 -4.77 16.62
CA ALA A 104 14.46 -4.77 16.94
C ALA A 104 14.98 -3.45 17.53
N HIS A 105 14.20 -2.37 17.48
CA HIS A 105 14.61 -1.08 18.04
C HIS A 105 14.36 -1.03 19.56
N LEU A 106 15.42 -0.73 20.31
CA LEU A 106 15.35 -0.57 21.76
C LEU A 106 15.16 0.91 22.11
N LEU A 107 14.04 1.22 22.78
CA LEU A 107 13.84 2.55 23.34
C LEU A 107 14.66 2.68 24.63
N CYS A 108 15.50 3.69 24.72
CA CYS A 108 16.24 3.97 25.93
C CYS A 108 15.28 4.32 27.08
N PRO A 109 15.30 3.62 28.24
CA PRO A 109 14.39 3.90 29.35
C PRO A 109 14.66 5.25 30.02
N ALA A 110 15.86 5.83 29.84
CA ALA A 110 16.25 7.09 30.48
C ALA A 110 15.90 8.34 29.64
N CYS A 111 16.09 8.27 28.31
CA CYS A 111 15.90 9.46 27.44
C CYS A 111 14.90 9.22 26.30
N GLY A 112 14.34 8.02 26.14
CA GLY A 112 13.37 7.70 25.11
C GLY A 112 13.90 7.66 23.67
N VAL A 113 15.21 7.77 23.49
CA VAL A 113 15.84 7.76 22.16
C VAL A 113 15.88 6.33 21.63
N ASP A 114 15.57 6.21 20.35
CA ASP A 114 15.59 4.97 19.60
C ASP A 114 17.04 4.52 19.33
N SER A 115 17.38 3.32 19.73
CA SER A 115 18.73 2.75 19.61
C SER A 115 18.68 1.44 18.81
N PRO A 116 19.70 1.16 17.98
CA PRO A 116 19.77 -0.09 17.26
C PRO A 116 19.87 -1.29 18.22
N PRO A 117 19.37 -2.47 17.84
CA PRO A 117 19.33 -3.66 18.70
C PRO A 117 20.72 -4.18 19.10
N SER A 118 21.75 -3.79 18.37
CA SER A 118 23.13 -4.11 18.65
C SER A 118 23.83 -3.13 19.63
N ALA A 119 23.14 -2.07 20.03
CA ALA A 119 23.72 -1.07 20.92
C ALA A 119 23.62 -1.53 22.38
N ASN A 120 24.78 -1.70 23.04
CA ASN A 120 24.85 -2.00 24.48
C ASN A 120 24.63 -0.75 25.35
N TYR A 121 24.82 0.43 24.79
CA TYR A 121 24.68 1.72 25.48
C TYR A 121 23.94 2.71 24.59
N CYS A 122 23.14 3.59 25.19
CA CYS A 122 22.48 4.68 24.49
C CYS A 122 23.51 5.72 24.02
N ALA A 123 23.49 6.06 22.73
CA ALA A 123 24.40 7.03 22.15
C ALA A 123 24.20 8.46 22.68
N GLN A 124 23.04 8.77 23.26
CA GLN A 124 22.72 10.11 23.73
C GLN A 124 22.92 10.30 25.24
N CYS A 125 22.54 9.35 26.07
CA CYS A 125 22.63 9.48 27.53
C CYS A 125 23.62 8.51 28.19
N GLY A 126 24.22 7.57 27.43
CA GLY A 126 25.18 6.60 27.95
C GLY A 126 24.57 5.48 28.81
N THR A 127 23.27 5.48 29.02
CA THR A 127 22.60 4.43 29.81
C THR A 127 22.73 3.07 29.14
N LYS A 128 23.04 2.03 29.94
CA LYS A 128 23.13 0.66 29.45
C LYS A 128 21.75 0.19 28.99
N LEU A 129 21.66 -0.24 27.75
CA LEU A 129 20.46 -0.83 27.17
C LEU A 129 20.45 -2.32 27.51
N ALA A 130 19.41 -2.78 28.20
CA ALA A 130 19.26 -4.20 28.47
C ALA A 130 18.99 -4.95 27.16
N ALA A 131 19.80 -5.92 26.83
CA ALA A 131 19.54 -6.89 25.79
C ALA A 131 18.51 -7.91 26.29
#